data_c94da08d22373e9d376125a9c45744da
#
_entry.id   c94da08d22373e9d376125a9c45744da
#
_cell.length_a   1.000
_cell.length_b   1.000
_cell.length_c   1.000
_cell.angle_alpha   90.00
_cell.angle_beta   90.00
_cell.angle_gamma   90.00
#
_symmetry.space_group_name_H-M   'P 1'
#
loop_
_entity.id
_entity.type
_entity.pdbx_description
1 polymer ?
#
loop_
_entity_poly.entity_id
_entity_poly.type
_entity_poly.pdbx_seq_one_letter_code
_entity_poly.pdbx_strand_id
1 'polypeptide(L)'
;MDVYEAVTSRRAVRGFTDRHVPRDVLERVLSAAAWSPSGSNLQPWHAYVLTGGPLADLKKRADERVAAGDPWDEREYEMYPPELKSPYHERRSTFGKERYSALGVSREDWEARQRAASANWQCFGAPAALFCYIDRDLGLPQWADVGMYLQTVMLLLRAEGLHSCPQMAWSVYRKTVAEILSPPDGLILFCGMSIGFEDVTVDYIRTGRAPLDETVTFVEGGTAAVDPREQAHPLQPTGPDSGRPDDAARASGHRRLHGRT
;
A
#
# COMPACT_ATOMS: atom_id res chain seq x y z
N MET A 1 -10.17 4.56 -14.56
CA MET A 1 -8.72 4.31 -14.39
C MET A 1 -8.51 2.81 -14.36
N ASP A 2 -7.67 2.29 -15.22
CA ASP A 2 -7.30 0.88 -15.16
C ASP A 2 -6.18 0.62 -14.14
N VAL A 3 -5.84 -0.64 -13.90
CA VAL A 3 -4.84 -1.03 -12.89
C VAL A 3 -3.44 -0.52 -13.24
N TYR A 4 -3.04 -0.59 -14.51
CA TYR A 4 -1.72 -0.11 -14.95
C TYR A 4 -1.60 1.41 -14.78
N GLU A 5 -2.65 2.14 -15.12
CA GLU A 5 -2.73 3.58 -14.93
C GLU A 5 -2.66 3.93 -13.43
N ALA A 6 -3.40 3.23 -12.57
CA ALA A 6 -3.36 3.45 -11.13
C ALA A 6 -1.95 3.22 -10.57
N VAL A 7 -1.30 2.12 -10.93
CA VAL A 7 0.07 1.78 -10.48
C VAL A 7 1.08 2.81 -10.97
N THR A 8 1.03 3.17 -12.26
CA THR A 8 2.03 4.05 -12.86
C THR A 8 1.83 5.52 -12.52
N SER A 9 0.59 5.97 -12.26
CA SER A 9 0.29 7.34 -11.85
C SER A 9 0.48 7.59 -10.34
N ARG A 10 0.38 6.52 -9.51
CA ARG A 10 0.55 6.65 -8.07
C ARG A 10 1.95 7.14 -7.70
N ARG A 11 2.02 8.14 -6.90
CA ARG A 11 3.24 8.67 -6.28
C ARG A 11 2.96 9.11 -4.83
N ALA A 12 3.98 9.31 -4.03
CA ALA A 12 3.84 9.90 -2.69
C ALA A 12 3.72 11.43 -2.85
N VAL A 13 2.50 11.96 -2.81
CA VAL A 13 2.22 13.39 -2.89
C VAL A 13 2.50 14.07 -1.55
N ARG A 14 3.18 15.23 -1.57
CA ARG A 14 3.57 15.99 -0.36
C ARG A 14 3.15 17.46 -0.41
N GLY A 15 2.03 17.73 -1.06
CA GLY A 15 1.30 18.98 -1.10
C GLY A 15 -0.15 18.65 -1.39
N PHE A 16 -1.04 18.95 -0.45
CA PHE A 16 -2.46 18.68 -0.59
C PHE A 16 -3.25 19.96 -0.43
N THR A 17 -4.37 20.06 -1.15
CA THR A 17 -5.36 21.11 -0.93
C THR A 17 -6.15 20.81 0.35
N ASP A 18 -6.82 21.82 0.89
CA ASP A 18 -7.73 21.71 2.04
C ASP A 18 -9.10 21.12 1.68
N ARG A 19 -9.32 20.75 0.40
CA ARG A 19 -10.57 20.20 -0.09
C ARG A 19 -10.93 18.94 0.70
N HIS A 20 -12.08 18.97 1.35
CA HIS A 20 -12.58 17.86 2.15
C HIS A 20 -12.65 16.54 1.36
N VAL A 21 -12.24 15.45 1.99
CA VAL A 21 -12.40 14.08 1.48
C VAL A 21 -13.68 13.49 2.09
N PRO A 22 -14.71 13.17 1.29
CA PRO A 22 -15.96 12.63 1.80
C PRO A 22 -15.76 11.28 2.51
N ARG A 23 -16.47 11.08 3.59
CA ARG A 23 -16.38 9.86 4.40
C ARG A 23 -16.79 8.61 3.61
N ASP A 24 -17.83 8.70 2.80
CA ASP A 24 -18.31 7.59 1.97
C ASP A 24 -17.27 7.13 0.93
N VAL A 25 -16.44 8.06 0.42
CA VAL A 25 -15.31 7.72 -0.46
C VAL A 25 -14.27 6.92 0.33
N LEU A 26 -13.91 7.36 1.54
CA LEU A 26 -12.96 6.63 2.39
C LEU A 26 -13.50 5.25 2.77
N GLU A 27 -14.77 5.15 3.16
CA GLU A 27 -15.41 3.87 3.49
C GLU A 27 -15.42 2.91 2.28
N ARG A 28 -15.75 3.40 1.09
CA ARG A 28 -15.73 2.61 -0.14
C ARG A 28 -14.33 2.09 -0.45
N VAL A 29 -13.32 2.97 -0.38
CA VAL A 29 -11.91 2.59 -0.60
C VAL A 29 -11.45 1.54 0.40
N LEU A 30 -11.69 1.75 1.69
CA LEU A 30 -11.22 0.86 2.74
C LEU A 30 -11.97 -0.48 2.74
N SER A 31 -13.26 -0.49 2.42
CA SER A 31 -14.04 -1.72 2.25
C SER A 31 -13.52 -2.57 1.09
N ALA A 32 -13.15 -1.92 -0.03
CA ALA A 32 -12.53 -2.62 -1.15
C ALA A 32 -11.11 -3.08 -0.84
N ALA A 33 -10.32 -2.27 -0.13
CA ALA A 33 -8.96 -2.63 0.28
C ALA A 33 -8.91 -3.82 1.23
N ALA A 34 -9.96 -4.10 1.99
CA ALA A 34 -10.06 -5.27 2.86
C ALA A 34 -9.97 -6.61 2.09
N TRP A 35 -10.13 -6.59 0.76
CA TRP A 35 -9.89 -7.75 -0.12
C TRP A 35 -8.41 -7.98 -0.45
N SER A 36 -7.51 -7.22 0.14
CA SER A 36 -6.07 -7.49 0.02
C SER A 36 -5.73 -8.88 0.53
N PRO A 37 -4.85 -9.62 -0.15
CA PRO A 37 -4.46 -10.94 0.33
C PRO A 37 -3.64 -10.84 1.62
N SER A 38 -3.72 -11.90 2.44
CA SER A 38 -2.84 -12.09 3.60
C SER A 38 -2.62 -13.56 3.87
N GLY A 39 -1.48 -13.91 4.44
CA GLY A 39 -1.17 -15.29 4.81
C GLY A 39 -2.27 -15.89 5.68
N SER A 40 -2.82 -17.05 5.28
CA SER A 40 -3.95 -17.72 5.96
C SER A 40 -5.16 -16.80 6.23
N ASN A 41 -5.31 -15.74 5.46
CA ASN A 41 -6.36 -14.74 5.60
C ASN A 41 -6.39 -14.06 6.99
N LEU A 42 -5.23 -13.82 7.56
CA LEU A 42 -5.07 -13.22 8.90
C LEU A 42 -5.53 -11.76 8.98
N GLN A 43 -5.47 -11.01 7.86
CA GLN A 43 -5.91 -9.61 7.78
C GLN A 43 -5.31 -8.75 8.91
N PRO A 44 -3.97 -8.65 9.01
CA PRO A 44 -3.27 -8.16 10.20
C PRO A 44 -3.27 -6.64 10.38
N TRP A 45 -4.00 -5.92 9.54
CA TRP A 45 -4.05 -4.46 9.55
C TRP A 45 -5.14 -3.93 10.47
N HIS A 46 -4.80 -2.93 11.27
CA HIS A 46 -5.72 -2.12 12.05
C HIS A 46 -5.60 -0.66 11.60
N ALA A 47 -6.61 -0.15 10.91
CA ALA A 47 -6.58 1.18 10.30
C ALA A 47 -7.46 2.17 11.06
N TYR A 48 -6.89 3.31 11.43
CA TYR A 48 -7.58 4.44 12.03
C TYR A 48 -7.55 5.61 11.05
N VAL A 49 -8.70 6.22 10.79
CA VAL A 49 -8.80 7.36 9.89
C VAL A 49 -9.16 8.61 10.66
N LEU A 50 -8.33 9.63 10.52
CA LEU A 50 -8.53 10.94 11.12
C LEU A 50 -8.91 11.97 10.05
N THR A 51 -9.92 12.77 10.33
CA THR A 51 -10.34 13.94 9.57
C THR A 51 -10.76 15.06 10.52
N GLY A 52 -10.87 16.29 10.02
CA GLY A 52 -11.40 17.41 10.80
C GLY A 52 -10.69 17.66 12.14
N GLY A 53 -11.45 17.82 13.23
CA GLY A 53 -10.93 18.17 14.55
C GLY A 53 -9.84 17.25 15.09
N PRO A 54 -10.03 15.93 15.14
CA PRO A 54 -9.00 14.99 15.61
C PRO A 54 -7.70 15.06 14.82
N LEU A 55 -7.75 15.25 13.50
CA LEU A 55 -6.55 15.43 12.68
C LEU A 55 -5.88 16.77 12.96
N ALA A 56 -6.65 17.83 13.14
CA ALA A 56 -6.11 19.15 13.49
C ALA A 56 -5.41 19.13 14.86
N ASP A 57 -6.00 18.45 15.85
CA ASP A 57 -5.41 18.29 17.20
C ASP A 57 -4.10 17.51 17.13
N LEU A 58 -4.05 16.41 16.36
CA LEU A 58 -2.82 15.66 16.16
C LEU A 58 -1.71 16.53 15.54
N LYS A 59 -2.02 17.28 14.49
CA LYS A 59 -1.07 18.18 13.82
C LYS A 59 -0.54 19.23 14.80
N LYS A 60 -1.43 19.85 15.59
CA LYS A 60 -1.08 20.84 16.60
C LYS A 60 -0.14 20.27 17.65
N ARG A 61 -0.45 19.11 18.23
CA ARG A 61 0.41 18.46 19.24
C ARG A 61 1.77 18.09 18.68
N ALA A 62 1.82 17.61 17.45
CA ALA A 62 3.09 17.31 16.79
C ALA A 62 3.95 18.57 16.58
N ASP A 63 3.34 19.70 16.18
CA ASP A 63 4.03 20.98 16.05
C ASP A 63 4.54 21.51 17.40
N GLU A 64 3.73 21.41 18.44
CA GLU A 64 4.13 21.79 19.81
C GLU A 64 5.38 21.02 20.26
N ARG A 65 5.44 19.71 20.00
CA ARG A 65 6.63 18.89 20.29
C ARG A 65 7.84 19.30 19.46
N VAL A 66 7.65 19.55 18.16
CA VAL A 66 8.74 20.02 17.28
C VAL A 66 9.27 21.37 17.77
N ALA A 67 8.38 22.31 18.12
CA ALA A 67 8.75 23.64 18.61
C ALA A 67 9.47 23.59 19.97
N ALA A 68 9.07 22.67 20.85
CA ALA A 68 9.71 22.44 22.15
C ALA A 68 11.08 21.74 22.02
N GLY A 69 11.41 21.21 20.84
CA GLY A 69 12.61 20.39 20.65
C GLY A 69 12.53 19.04 21.37
N ASP A 70 11.31 18.54 21.60
CA ASP A 70 11.11 17.28 22.29
C ASP A 70 11.79 16.12 21.56
N PRO A 71 12.41 15.19 22.30
CA PRO A 71 13.05 14.03 21.70
C PRO A 71 12.01 13.15 21.00
N TRP A 72 12.46 12.41 20.01
CA TRP A 72 11.66 11.36 19.40
C TRP A 72 11.30 10.28 20.43
N ASP A 73 10.14 9.68 20.23
CA ASP A 73 9.76 8.51 21.01
C ASP A 73 10.71 7.34 20.71
N GLU A 74 10.89 6.47 21.69
CA GLU A 74 11.61 5.21 21.49
C GLU A 74 10.94 4.42 20.36
N ARG A 75 11.75 3.92 19.44
CA ARG A 75 11.27 3.16 18.29
C ARG A 75 10.83 1.76 18.70
N GLU A 76 9.76 1.29 18.13
CA GLU A 76 9.29 -0.09 18.30
C GLU A 76 9.85 -1.01 17.21
N TYR A 77 10.37 -0.44 16.12
CA TYR A 77 11.04 -1.17 15.04
C TYR A 77 12.01 -0.26 14.29
N GLU A 78 13.00 -0.84 13.63
CA GLU A 78 13.94 -0.11 12.80
C GLU A 78 13.38 0.16 11.40
N MET A 79 13.27 1.45 11.02
CA MET A 79 12.83 1.85 9.68
C MET A 79 13.83 1.47 8.58
N TYR A 80 15.11 1.42 8.94
CA TYR A 80 16.21 1.04 8.06
C TYR A 80 17.24 0.27 8.86
N PRO A 81 17.93 -0.70 8.26
CA PRO A 81 19.07 -1.33 8.91
C PRO A 81 20.16 -0.29 9.23
N PRO A 82 20.99 -0.50 10.25
CA PRO A 82 22.06 0.43 10.62
C PRO A 82 22.98 0.77 9.44
N GLU A 83 23.26 -0.22 8.60
CA GLU A 83 24.03 -0.05 7.38
C GLU A 83 23.22 -0.49 6.15
N LEU A 84 22.90 0.46 5.29
CA LEU A 84 22.35 0.19 3.98
C LEU A 84 23.50 -0.10 3.00
N LYS A 85 23.49 -1.29 2.42
CA LYS A 85 24.44 -1.70 1.37
C LYS A 85 23.96 -1.26 -0.01
N SER A 86 24.87 -1.27 -0.99
CA SER A 86 24.54 -1.14 -2.42
C SER A 86 23.55 -2.24 -2.85
N PRO A 87 22.60 -1.94 -3.73
CA PRO A 87 22.30 -0.64 -4.38
C PRO A 87 21.35 0.24 -3.54
N TYR A 88 20.92 -0.17 -2.37
CA TYR A 88 19.92 0.52 -1.56
C TYR A 88 20.41 1.85 -1.01
N HIS A 89 21.71 1.91 -0.63
CA HIS A 89 22.35 3.12 -0.17
C HIS A 89 22.34 4.21 -1.25
N GLU A 90 22.74 3.88 -2.47
CA GLU A 90 22.78 4.80 -3.61
C GLU A 90 21.38 5.29 -3.98
N ARG A 91 20.38 4.39 -4.02
CA ARG A 91 18.99 4.73 -4.31
C ARG A 91 18.43 5.71 -3.28
N ARG A 92 18.70 5.49 -1.98
CA ARG A 92 18.29 6.39 -0.90
C ARG A 92 19.00 7.75 -1.00
N SER A 93 20.30 7.75 -1.30
CA SER A 93 21.08 8.98 -1.46
C SER A 93 20.57 9.82 -2.64
N THR A 94 20.33 9.19 -3.79
CA THR A 94 19.79 9.84 -4.99
C THR A 94 18.41 10.43 -4.71
N PHE A 95 17.50 9.67 -4.09
CA PHE A 95 16.20 10.18 -3.67
C PHE A 95 16.30 11.41 -2.78
N GLY A 96 17.21 11.40 -1.80
CA GLY A 96 17.42 12.55 -0.92
C GLY A 96 17.89 13.79 -1.66
N LYS A 97 18.84 13.64 -2.58
CA LYS A 97 19.36 14.73 -3.43
C LYS A 97 18.25 15.32 -4.31
N GLU A 98 17.55 14.48 -5.07
CA GLU A 98 16.46 14.89 -5.95
C GLU A 98 15.37 15.65 -5.19
N ARG A 99 14.96 15.10 -4.03
CA ARG A 99 13.92 15.70 -3.19
C ARG A 99 14.28 17.12 -2.73
N TYR A 100 15.47 17.29 -2.16
CA TYR A 100 15.87 18.60 -1.65
C TYR A 100 16.16 19.58 -2.79
N SER A 101 16.68 19.10 -3.91
CA SER A 101 16.85 19.92 -5.11
C SER A 101 15.52 20.47 -5.64
N ALA A 102 14.50 19.62 -5.71
CA ALA A 102 13.15 20.05 -6.15
C ALA A 102 12.52 21.08 -5.19
N LEU A 103 12.86 21.03 -3.91
CA LEU A 103 12.41 22.00 -2.91
C LEU A 103 13.29 23.28 -2.88
N GLY A 104 14.32 23.37 -3.73
CA GLY A 104 15.27 24.49 -3.68
C GLY A 104 16.08 24.55 -2.39
N VAL A 105 16.19 23.44 -1.66
CA VAL A 105 16.85 23.37 -0.35
C VAL A 105 18.26 22.84 -0.51
N SER A 106 19.28 23.65 -0.18
CA SER A 106 20.67 23.23 -0.23
C SER A 106 20.99 22.20 0.88
N ARG A 107 22.13 21.50 0.70
CA ARG A 107 22.59 20.52 1.69
C ARG A 107 23.00 21.19 3.01
N GLU A 108 23.50 22.39 2.94
CA GLU A 108 24.04 23.21 4.01
C GLU A 108 22.93 23.93 4.79
N ASP A 109 21.75 24.14 4.16
CA ASP A 109 20.61 24.81 4.81
C ASP A 109 19.86 23.86 5.74
N TRP A 110 20.39 23.72 6.95
CA TRP A 110 19.82 22.86 7.98
C TRP A 110 18.39 23.23 8.38
N GLU A 111 18.12 24.54 8.50
CA GLU A 111 16.80 25.04 8.91
C GLU A 111 15.74 24.75 7.84
N ALA A 112 16.03 25.01 6.57
CA ALA A 112 15.12 24.67 5.49
C ALA A 112 14.88 23.16 5.40
N ARG A 113 15.90 22.34 5.66
CA ARG A 113 15.75 20.89 5.72
C ARG A 113 14.87 20.44 6.87
N GLN A 114 15.00 21.06 8.04
CA GLN A 114 14.11 20.79 9.18
C GLN A 114 12.68 21.19 8.86
N ARG A 115 12.46 22.40 8.30
CA ARG A 115 11.12 22.82 7.84
C ARG A 115 10.51 21.83 6.85
N ALA A 116 11.28 21.38 5.86
CA ALA A 116 10.82 20.37 4.90
C ALA A 116 10.53 19.01 5.54
N ALA A 117 11.23 18.65 6.60
CA ALA A 117 10.96 17.44 7.37
C ALA A 117 9.69 17.58 8.24
N SER A 118 9.50 18.76 8.86
CA SER A 118 8.34 19.06 9.72
C SER A 118 7.01 19.01 8.97
N ALA A 119 7.00 19.21 7.64
CA ALA A 119 5.82 19.05 6.81
C ALA A 119 5.18 17.64 6.93
N ASN A 120 5.96 16.63 7.34
CA ASN A 120 5.40 15.31 7.66
C ASN A 120 4.35 15.38 8.78
N TRP A 121 4.61 16.19 9.81
CA TRP A 121 3.73 16.32 10.98
C TRP A 121 2.47 17.12 10.68
N GLN A 122 2.47 17.87 9.60
CA GLN A 122 1.31 18.55 9.04
C GLN A 122 0.57 17.71 7.98
N CYS A 123 0.94 16.41 7.85
CA CYS A 123 0.41 15.54 6.80
C CYS A 123 0.48 16.20 5.41
N PHE A 124 1.48 17.08 5.19
CA PHE A 124 1.64 17.85 3.94
C PHE A 124 0.40 18.67 3.54
N GLY A 125 -0.40 19.13 4.50
CA GLY A 125 -1.66 19.85 4.28
C GLY A 125 -2.89 18.96 4.07
N ALA A 126 -2.75 17.66 4.00
CA ALA A 126 -3.86 16.74 3.72
C ALA A 126 -5.02 16.89 4.73
N PRO A 127 -6.29 16.85 4.26
CA PRO A 127 -7.49 16.95 5.09
C PRO A 127 -7.88 15.62 5.75
N ALA A 128 -7.25 14.51 5.36
CA ALA A 128 -7.45 13.19 5.93
C ALA A 128 -6.11 12.48 6.13
N ALA A 129 -6.03 11.63 7.14
CA ALA A 129 -4.90 10.75 7.38
C ALA A 129 -5.37 9.39 7.87
N LEU A 130 -4.68 8.33 7.43
CA LEU A 130 -4.85 6.97 7.92
C LEU A 130 -3.61 6.61 8.73
N PHE A 131 -3.82 5.97 9.90
CA PHE A 131 -2.77 5.38 10.72
C PHE A 131 -2.97 3.87 10.76
N CYS A 132 -1.99 3.14 10.30
CA CYS A 132 -2.03 1.68 10.23
C CYS A 132 -1.19 1.08 11.35
N TYR A 133 -1.83 0.22 12.13
CA TYR A 133 -1.22 -0.55 13.19
C TYR A 133 -1.19 -2.03 12.83
N ILE A 134 -0.29 -2.74 13.47
CA ILE A 134 -0.14 -4.19 13.39
C ILE A 134 0.05 -4.75 14.80
N ASP A 135 -0.44 -5.96 15.05
CA ASP A 135 -0.22 -6.64 16.32
C ASP A 135 1.28 -6.91 16.53
N ARG A 136 1.76 -6.66 17.74
CA ARG A 136 3.16 -6.74 18.15
C ARG A 136 3.75 -8.14 17.99
N ASP A 137 2.94 -9.16 18.16
CA ASP A 137 3.37 -10.56 18.13
C ASP A 137 3.49 -11.12 16.69
N LEU A 138 3.04 -10.35 15.69
CA LEU A 138 3.11 -10.74 14.28
C LEU A 138 4.51 -10.49 13.68
N GLY A 139 4.92 -11.43 12.80
CA GLY A 139 6.24 -11.45 12.20
C GLY A 139 6.32 -10.82 10.81
N LEU A 140 7.49 -10.97 10.17
CA LEU A 140 7.80 -10.39 8.85
C LEU A 140 6.77 -10.70 7.75
N PRO A 141 6.19 -11.92 7.64
CA PRO A 141 5.17 -12.18 6.62
C PRO A 141 3.95 -11.28 6.77
N GLN A 142 3.48 -11.03 7.99
CA GLN A 142 2.32 -10.19 8.24
C GLN A 142 2.60 -8.71 8.02
N TRP A 143 3.84 -8.28 8.22
CA TRP A 143 4.28 -6.94 7.83
C TRP A 143 4.23 -6.74 6.31
N ALA A 144 4.55 -7.78 5.54
CA ALA A 144 4.37 -7.78 4.08
C ALA A 144 2.89 -7.69 3.70
N ASP A 145 2.01 -8.42 4.41
CA ASP A 145 0.56 -8.38 4.21
C ASP A 145 0.01 -6.96 4.42
N VAL A 146 0.46 -6.26 5.48
CA VAL A 146 0.10 -4.84 5.71
C VAL A 146 0.60 -3.96 4.57
N GLY A 147 1.78 -4.21 4.03
CA GLY A 147 2.29 -3.51 2.84
C GLY A 147 1.39 -3.70 1.62
N MET A 148 0.87 -4.91 1.38
CA MET A 148 -0.08 -5.20 0.30
C MET A 148 -1.40 -4.47 0.51
N TYR A 149 -1.93 -4.44 1.73
CA TYR A 149 -3.13 -3.68 2.09
C TYR A 149 -2.94 -2.19 1.81
N LEU A 150 -1.87 -1.58 2.29
CA LEU A 150 -1.60 -0.15 2.09
C LEU A 150 -1.40 0.20 0.60
N GLN A 151 -0.76 -0.68 -0.18
CA GLN A 151 -0.65 -0.48 -1.63
C GLN A 151 -2.03 -0.52 -2.28
N THR A 152 -2.90 -1.45 -1.89
CA THR A 152 -4.28 -1.53 -2.40
C THR A 152 -5.06 -0.26 -2.07
N VAL A 153 -4.98 0.24 -0.83
CA VAL A 153 -5.57 1.54 -0.45
C VAL A 153 -5.09 2.65 -1.37
N MET A 154 -3.77 2.74 -1.60
CA MET A 154 -3.20 3.80 -2.44
C MET A 154 -3.68 3.73 -3.90
N LEU A 155 -3.87 2.53 -4.46
CA LEU A 155 -4.38 2.35 -5.81
C LEU A 155 -5.86 2.73 -5.92
N LEU A 156 -6.66 2.32 -4.94
CA LEU A 156 -8.09 2.66 -4.89
C LEU A 156 -8.30 4.17 -4.70
N LEU A 157 -7.49 4.83 -3.87
CA LEU A 157 -7.50 6.29 -3.77
C LEU A 157 -7.23 6.95 -5.13
N ARG A 158 -6.28 6.41 -5.93
CA ARG A 158 -6.06 6.92 -7.29
C ARG A 158 -7.29 6.77 -8.19
N ALA A 159 -7.99 5.66 -8.09
CA ALA A 159 -9.23 5.44 -8.86
C ALA A 159 -10.34 6.45 -8.48
N GLU A 160 -10.36 6.90 -7.23
CA GLU A 160 -11.27 7.95 -6.74
C GLU A 160 -10.75 9.39 -7.01
N GLY A 161 -9.66 9.57 -7.77
CA GLY A 161 -9.07 10.88 -8.03
C GLY A 161 -8.32 11.49 -6.86
N LEU A 162 -8.09 10.72 -5.81
CA LEU A 162 -7.33 11.11 -4.63
C LEU A 162 -5.86 10.71 -4.76
N HIS A 163 -5.05 11.33 -3.90
CA HIS A 163 -3.64 11.03 -3.76
C HIS A 163 -3.30 10.70 -2.31
N SER A 164 -2.13 10.10 -2.12
CA SER A 164 -1.68 9.73 -0.78
C SER A 164 -0.17 9.84 -0.63
N CYS A 165 0.28 9.90 0.62
CA CYS A 165 1.68 9.82 1.00
C CYS A 165 1.83 8.92 2.23
N PRO A 166 2.36 7.69 2.10
CA PRO A 166 2.70 6.89 3.27
C PRO A 166 3.86 7.51 4.03
N GLN A 167 3.76 7.54 5.35
CA GLN A 167 4.65 8.26 6.26
C GLN A 167 5.07 7.38 7.43
N MET A 168 6.14 6.62 7.27
CA MET A 168 6.76 5.89 8.39
C MET A 168 7.32 6.85 9.46
N ALA A 169 7.53 8.12 9.11
CA ALA A 169 7.98 9.15 10.02
C ALA A 169 7.12 9.24 11.29
N TRP A 170 5.82 8.98 11.23
CA TRP A 170 4.93 9.02 12.39
C TRP A 170 5.31 8.03 13.50
N SER A 171 6.08 6.98 13.19
CA SER A 171 6.55 6.03 14.20
C SER A 171 7.43 6.66 15.30
N VAL A 172 8.08 7.81 15.00
CA VAL A 172 8.88 8.53 16.00
C VAL A 172 8.05 9.48 16.86
N TYR A 173 6.77 9.67 16.56
CA TYR A 173 5.78 10.39 17.37
C TYR A 173 4.59 9.49 17.72
N ARG A 174 4.85 8.18 17.85
CA ARG A 174 3.83 7.17 18.12
C ARG A 174 2.99 7.44 19.36
N LYS A 175 3.59 8.01 20.42
CA LYS A 175 2.87 8.35 21.66
C LYS A 175 1.85 9.46 21.41
N THR A 176 2.21 10.50 20.67
CA THR A 176 1.30 11.58 20.29
C THR A 176 0.13 11.06 19.44
N VAL A 177 0.41 10.13 18.52
CA VAL A 177 -0.65 9.46 17.74
C VAL A 177 -1.54 8.61 18.67
N ALA A 178 -0.96 7.87 19.60
CA ALA A 178 -1.69 7.04 20.55
C ALA A 178 -2.58 7.85 21.50
N GLU A 179 -2.18 9.04 21.92
CA GLU A 179 -3.01 9.95 22.72
C GLU A 179 -4.32 10.34 22.03
N ILE A 180 -4.33 10.41 20.70
CA ILE A 180 -5.53 10.74 19.91
C ILE A 180 -6.35 9.49 19.60
N LEU A 181 -5.67 8.38 19.25
CA LEU A 181 -6.33 7.19 18.71
C LEU A 181 -6.69 6.15 19.77
N SER A 182 -5.98 6.17 20.90
CA SER A 182 -6.11 5.19 22.00
C SER A 182 -6.12 3.73 21.49
N PRO A 183 -5.10 3.31 20.72
CA PRO A 183 -5.03 1.93 20.23
C PRO A 183 -4.84 0.97 21.40
N PRO A 184 -5.27 -0.31 21.30
CA PRO A 184 -4.90 -1.35 22.26
C PRO A 184 -3.39 -1.48 22.42
N ASP A 185 -2.91 -1.78 23.64
CA ASP A 185 -1.48 -1.85 24.00
C ASP A 185 -0.70 -2.89 23.17
N GLY A 186 -1.36 -3.93 22.67
CA GLY A 186 -0.75 -4.96 21.82
C GLY A 186 -0.42 -4.50 20.40
N LEU A 187 -0.87 -3.31 19.98
CA LEU A 187 -0.64 -2.80 18.64
C LEU A 187 0.55 -1.86 18.58
N ILE A 188 1.34 -1.98 17.52
CA ILE A 188 2.40 -1.02 17.17
C ILE A 188 2.03 -0.23 15.92
N LEU A 189 2.39 1.05 15.92
CA LEU A 189 2.16 1.93 14.78
C LEU A 189 3.14 1.60 13.65
N PHE A 190 2.62 1.01 12.56
CA PHE A 190 3.44 0.73 11.38
C PHE A 190 3.73 2.01 10.59
N CYS A 191 2.71 2.75 10.17
CA CYS A 191 2.88 4.04 9.48
C CYS A 191 1.62 4.88 9.49
N GLY A 192 1.77 6.18 9.23
CA GLY A 192 0.69 7.04 8.78
C GLY A 192 0.61 7.11 7.26
N MET A 193 -0.49 7.65 6.75
CA MET A 193 -0.69 7.94 5.33
C MET A 193 -1.55 9.20 5.19
N SER A 194 -0.98 10.26 4.65
CA SER A 194 -1.76 11.46 4.28
C SER A 194 -2.64 11.15 3.08
N ILE A 195 -3.87 11.66 3.06
CA ILE A 195 -4.87 11.43 2.01
C ILE A 195 -5.57 12.73 1.64
N GLY A 196 -5.67 13.03 0.35
CA GLY A 196 -6.34 14.24 -0.12
C GLY A 196 -6.25 14.43 -1.62
N PHE A 197 -6.68 15.63 -2.06
CA PHE A 197 -6.47 16.09 -3.43
C PHE A 197 -5.12 16.77 -3.53
N GLU A 198 -4.36 16.43 -4.56
CA GLU A 198 -3.05 17.02 -4.79
C GLU A 198 -3.15 18.52 -5.03
N ASP A 199 -2.28 19.29 -4.41
CA ASP A 199 -2.01 20.67 -4.75
C ASP A 199 -0.98 20.71 -5.89
N VAL A 200 -1.46 20.95 -7.09
CA VAL A 200 -0.63 21.00 -8.31
C VAL A 200 0.31 22.20 -8.38
N THR A 201 0.17 23.15 -7.44
CA THR A 201 1.08 24.31 -7.34
C THR A 201 2.37 23.98 -6.60
N VAL A 202 2.39 22.84 -5.90
CA VAL A 202 3.58 22.37 -5.18
C VAL A 202 4.42 21.49 -6.12
N ASP A 203 5.61 21.96 -6.43
CA ASP A 203 6.57 21.22 -7.24
C ASP A 203 6.97 19.90 -6.58
N TYR A 204 7.00 18.85 -7.39
CA TYR A 204 7.16 17.51 -6.87
C TYR A 204 7.98 16.61 -7.80
N ILE A 205 8.93 15.90 -7.22
CA ILE A 205 9.70 14.92 -7.97
C ILE A 205 8.89 13.63 -8.19
N ARG A 206 8.99 13.10 -9.38
CA ARG A 206 8.65 11.71 -9.65
C ARG A 206 9.92 10.87 -9.63
N THR A 207 10.09 10.09 -8.58
CA THR A 207 11.28 9.24 -8.43
C THR A 207 11.34 8.16 -9.51
N GLY A 208 12.53 7.96 -10.09
CA GLY A 208 12.82 6.86 -10.99
C GLY A 208 12.67 5.47 -10.34
N ARG A 209 12.78 4.45 -11.14
CA ARG A 209 12.86 3.06 -10.70
C ARG A 209 14.10 2.41 -11.31
N ALA A 210 14.60 1.38 -10.64
CA ALA A 210 15.64 0.54 -11.21
C ALA A 210 15.16 -0.12 -12.51
N PRO A 211 16.04 -0.34 -13.48
CA PRO A 211 15.74 -1.16 -14.64
C PRO A 211 15.25 -2.56 -14.25
N LEU A 212 14.46 -3.18 -15.13
CA LEU A 212 13.82 -4.46 -14.82
C LEU A 212 14.87 -5.56 -14.55
N ASP A 213 15.94 -5.58 -15.31
CA ASP A 213 17.03 -6.57 -15.23
C ASP A 213 17.85 -6.49 -13.93
N GLU A 214 17.79 -5.35 -13.21
CA GLU A 214 18.39 -5.26 -11.87
C GLU A 214 17.52 -5.94 -10.78
N THR A 215 16.25 -6.20 -11.04
CA THR A 215 15.30 -6.63 -10.01
C THR A 215 14.54 -7.91 -10.35
N VAL A 216 14.56 -8.33 -11.61
CA VAL A 216 13.85 -9.50 -12.10
C VAL A 216 14.81 -10.36 -12.96
N THR A 217 14.86 -11.64 -12.65
CA THR A 217 15.57 -12.62 -13.46
C THR A 217 14.55 -13.61 -14.04
N PHE A 218 14.49 -13.71 -15.36
CA PHE A 218 13.73 -14.75 -16.04
C PHE A 218 14.58 -16.02 -16.09
N VAL A 219 14.11 -17.07 -15.44
CA VAL A 219 14.72 -18.40 -15.54
C VAL A 219 13.91 -19.19 -16.57
N GLU A 220 14.42 -19.19 -17.79
CA GLU A 220 13.81 -19.96 -18.87
C GLU A 220 14.48 -21.35 -18.91
N GLY A 221 13.66 -22.39 -19.02
CA GLY A 221 14.17 -23.73 -19.31
C GLY A 221 14.87 -23.69 -20.66
N GLY A 222 16.12 -24.18 -20.73
CA GLY A 222 16.79 -24.36 -22.01
C GLY A 222 15.85 -25.10 -22.94
N THR A 223 15.71 -24.67 -24.18
CA THR A 223 14.97 -25.37 -25.23
C THR A 223 15.52 -26.79 -25.30
N ALA A 224 14.82 -27.75 -24.68
CA ALA A 224 14.97 -29.13 -25.09
C ALA A 224 14.70 -29.12 -26.58
N ALA A 225 15.70 -29.55 -27.38
CA ALA A 225 15.51 -29.65 -28.82
C ALA A 225 14.23 -30.45 -29.05
N VAL A 226 13.20 -29.79 -29.55
CA VAL A 226 11.95 -30.45 -29.92
C VAL A 226 12.34 -31.50 -30.95
N ASP A 227 12.20 -32.78 -30.62
CA ASP A 227 12.47 -33.87 -31.55
C ASP A 227 11.67 -33.62 -32.83
N PRO A 228 12.30 -33.47 -33.99
CA PRO A 228 11.60 -33.19 -35.25
C PRO A 228 10.50 -34.21 -35.57
N ARG A 229 10.47 -35.35 -34.86
CA ARG A 229 9.50 -36.43 -35.02
C ARG A 229 8.14 -36.18 -34.33
N GLU A 230 8.04 -35.22 -33.39
CA GLU A 230 6.77 -34.86 -32.75
C GLU A 230 5.91 -33.86 -33.55
N GLN A 231 6.44 -33.26 -34.60
CA GLN A 231 5.68 -32.31 -35.44
C GLN A 231 4.89 -32.95 -36.61
N ALA A 232 4.88 -34.27 -36.74
CA ALA A 232 4.21 -34.99 -37.80
C ALA A 232 2.93 -35.69 -37.36
N HIS A 233 2.00 -34.99 -36.70
CA HIS A 233 0.64 -35.46 -36.58
C HIS A 233 -0.30 -34.52 -37.34
N PRO A 234 -0.72 -34.83 -38.55
CA PRO A 234 -1.70 -34.04 -39.27
C PRO A 234 -3.05 -34.16 -38.55
N LEU A 235 -3.61 -33.04 -38.19
CA LEU A 235 -4.99 -32.92 -37.73
C LEU A 235 -5.91 -33.53 -38.81
N GLN A 236 -6.58 -34.62 -38.50
CA GLN A 236 -7.65 -35.14 -39.34
C GLN A 236 -8.85 -34.19 -39.21
N PRO A 237 -9.51 -33.85 -40.32
CA PRO A 237 -10.71 -33.04 -40.30
C PRO A 237 -11.86 -33.86 -39.71
N THR A 238 -12.51 -33.34 -38.69
CA THR A 238 -13.78 -33.84 -38.18
C THR A 238 -14.85 -33.62 -39.22
N GLY A 239 -15.37 -34.69 -39.80
CA GLY A 239 -16.53 -34.69 -40.69
C GLY A 239 -17.84 -34.41 -39.92
N PRO A 240 -18.92 -34.07 -40.62
CA PRO A 240 -20.09 -33.48 -40.02
C PRO A 240 -21.01 -34.47 -39.30
N ASP A 241 -21.60 -33.95 -38.27
CA ASP A 241 -22.71 -34.42 -37.46
C ASP A 241 -23.87 -35.05 -38.31
N SER A 242 -24.31 -36.24 -37.91
CA SER A 242 -25.60 -36.78 -38.41
C SER A 242 -26.32 -37.53 -37.28
N GLY A 243 -27.39 -36.90 -36.78
CA GLY A 243 -28.62 -37.61 -36.47
C GLY A 243 -28.86 -38.08 -35.03
N ARG A 244 -29.69 -37.39 -34.30
CA ARG A 244 -30.66 -37.94 -33.34
C ARG A 244 -31.57 -38.99 -33.99
N PRO A 245 -32.22 -39.96 -33.28
CA PRO A 245 -33.40 -39.62 -32.51
C PRO A 245 -33.64 -40.44 -31.18
N ASP A 246 -34.45 -39.78 -30.35
CA ASP A 246 -35.50 -40.22 -29.44
C ASP A 246 -35.62 -41.73 -29.03
N ASP A 247 -35.78 -42.05 -27.76
CA ASP A 247 -37.06 -42.44 -27.13
C ASP A 247 -36.87 -42.97 -25.70
N ALA A 248 -37.62 -42.40 -24.84
CA ALA A 248 -38.62 -42.89 -23.91
C ALA A 248 -38.31 -44.00 -22.87
N ALA A 249 -38.62 -43.60 -21.68
CA ALA A 249 -39.54 -44.25 -20.72
C ALA A 249 -39.05 -45.23 -19.67
N ARG A 250 -39.58 -44.90 -18.46
CA ARG A 250 -39.99 -45.80 -17.36
C ARG A 250 -38.87 -46.17 -16.35
N ALA A 251 -39.06 -45.98 -15.14
CA ALA A 251 -40.08 -45.89 -14.12
C ALA A 251 -39.58 -46.57 -12.85
N SER A 252 -39.83 -45.94 -11.75
CA SER A 252 -40.24 -46.47 -10.47
C SER A 252 -39.28 -47.34 -9.63
N GLY A 253 -39.23 -46.96 -8.36
CA GLY A 253 -39.02 -47.91 -7.24
C GLY A 253 -38.34 -47.27 -6.03
N HIS A 254 -39.06 -46.58 -5.23
CA HIS A 254 -39.33 -46.77 -3.79
C HIS A 254 -38.34 -47.61 -2.96
N ARG A 255 -37.82 -47.00 -1.88
CA ARG A 255 -38.03 -47.30 -0.43
C ARG A 255 -36.94 -46.54 0.36
N ARG A 256 -37.27 -45.60 1.20
CA ARG A 256 -37.58 -45.63 2.66
C ARG A 256 -36.70 -46.65 3.46
N LEU A 257 -35.95 -46.20 4.43
CA LEU A 257 -36.33 -46.02 5.85
C LEU A 257 -35.08 -45.90 6.74
N HIS A 258 -35.22 -45.07 7.74
CA HIS A 258 -34.65 -45.13 9.10
C HIS A 258 -33.12 -45.02 9.24
N GLY A 259 -32.56 -44.24 10.15
CA GLY A 259 -33.07 -43.59 11.37
C GLY A 259 -32.02 -43.72 12.47
N ARG A 260 -31.88 -42.69 13.28
CA ARG A 260 -31.24 -42.67 14.61
C ARG A 260 -29.72 -42.91 14.65
N THR A 261 -28.97 -42.13 15.30
CA THR A 261 -29.04 -41.39 16.61
C THR A 261 -28.25 -40.10 16.50
#